data_48a9b866a5bb79f83f29eb40640ece31
#
_entry.id   48a9b866a5bb79f83f29eb40640ece31
#
_cell.length_a   1.000
_cell.length_b   1.000
_cell.length_c   1.000
_cell.angle_alpha   90.00
_cell.angle_beta   90.00
_cell.angle_gamma   90.00
#
_symmetry.space_group_name_H-M   'P 1'
#
loop_
_entity.id
_entity.type
_entity.pdbx_description
1 polymer ?
#
loop_
_entity_poly.entity_id
_entity_poly.type
_entity_poly.pdbx_seq_one_letter_code
_entity_poly.pdbx_strand_id
1 'polypeptide(L)'
;MIIDLSGKTALVTASTAGIGLATATGLARAGASVILNGRSQDSIARAIAQIQSAVAGAQVRGVAADLADAAGAAALVAAEPAVDILVNNAGIFGPQDFFEIEDATWERFYQVNVMSGVRLSRHYLRGMLDRNWGRVVFVSSESGLNIPADMIHYGMTKTAQLAISRGLAKVAAGTGVTVNAVLPGPTLSEGVRDMLKDAAAQSGKSVEDAATEFVRTQRASSILQRAASTDEVANMIVYVCSPQASATTGAALRVDGGVVDDIV
;
A
#
# COMPACT_ATOMS: atom_id res chain seq x y z
N MET A 1 17.78 -13.81 6.93
CA MET A 1 16.40 -14.29 7.23
C MET A 1 15.84 -14.80 5.91
N ILE A 2 15.27 -15.98 5.87
CA ILE A 2 14.54 -16.50 4.71
C ILE A 2 13.06 -16.40 5.05
N ILE A 3 12.29 -15.73 4.19
CA ILE A 3 10.82 -15.66 4.27
C ILE A 3 10.28 -16.69 3.30
N ASP A 4 9.46 -17.61 3.81
CA ASP A 4 8.75 -18.61 3.02
C ASP A 4 7.24 -18.45 3.20
N LEU A 5 6.55 -18.14 2.09
CA LEU A 5 5.12 -17.99 2.00
C LEU A 5 4.49 -19.03 1.04
N SER A 6 5.21 -20.14 0.81
CA SER A 6 4.70 -21.25 0.00
C SER A 6 3.37 -21.76 0.53
N GLY A 7 2.42 -21.99 -0.37
CA GLY A 7 1.06 -22.39 -0.02
C GLY A 7 0.16 -21.25 0.49
N LYS A 8 0.64 -20.01 0.54
CA LYS A 8 -0.17 -18.83 0.88
C LYS A 8 -0.65 -18.09 -0.35
N THR A 9 -1.87 -17.57 -0.29
CA THR A 9 -2.45 -16.71 -1.33
C THR A 9 -2.49 -15.27 -0.84
N ALA A 10 -1.87 -14.37 -1.61
CA ALA A 10 -1.77 -12.95 -1.28
C ALA A 10 -2.50 -12.09 -2.31
N LEU A 11 -3.41 -11.23 -1.85
CA LEU A 11 -4.05 -10.19 -2.66
C LEU A 11 -3.39 -8.84 -2.35
N VAL A 12 -2.91 -8.18 -3.40
CA VAL A 12 -2.39 -6.82 -3.32
C VAL A 12 -3.25 -5.90 -4.17
N THR A 13 -3.89 -4.91 -3.55
CA THR A 13 -4.75 -3.96 -4.28
C THR A 13 -3.94 -2.88 -4.97
N ALA A 14 -4.41 -2.38 -6.13
CA ALA A 14 -3.71 -1.40 -6.97
C ALA A 14 -2.23 -1.80 -7.23
N SER A 15 -2.00 -3.04 -7.64
CA SER A 15 -0.68 -3.66 -7.72
C SER A 15 -0.11 -3.78 -9.14
N THR A 16 -0.60 -2.96 -10.06
CA THR A 16 -0.08 -2.93 -11.44
C THR A 16 1.12 -2.01 -11.64
N ALA A 17 1.50 -1.24 -10.61
CA ALA A 17 2.62 -0.30 -10.62
C ALA A 17 3.09 0.01 -9.17
N GLY A 18 4.20 0.71 -9.03
CA GLY A 18 4.67 1.32 -7.79
C GLY A 18 4.89 0.35 -6.63
N ILE A 19 4.54 0.79 -5.42
CA ILE A 19 4.69 0.01 -4.19
C ILE A 19 3.89 -1.30 -4.27
N GLY A 20 2.69 -1.25 -4.86
CA GLY A 20 1.85 -2.45 -5.01
C GLY A 20 2.51 -3.53 -5.87
N LEU A 21 3.10 -3.16 -7.01
CA LEU A 21 3.81 -4.08 -7.90
C LEU A 21 5.09 -4.63 -7.26
N ALA A 22 5.87 -3.77 -6.61
CA ALA A 22 7.06 -4.19 -5.88
C ALA A 22 6.72 -5.17 -4.74
N THR A 23 5.64 -4.90 -3.99
CA THR A 23 5.12 -5.78 -2.95
C THR A 23 4.67 -7.13 -3.52
N ALA A 24 3.90 -7.12 -4.60
CA ALA A 24 3.44 -8.34 -5.29
C ALA A 24 4.63 -9.19 -5.76
N THR A 25 5.66 -8.54 -6.32
CA THR A 25 6.90 -9.19 -6.74
C THR A 25 7.64 -9.80 -5.54
N GLY A 26 7.75 -9.07 -4.45
CA GLY A 26 8.39 -9.55 -3.22
C GLY A 26 7.67 -10.75 -2.60
N LEU A 27 6.33 -10.72 -2.56
CA LEU A 27 5.51 -11.85 -2.09
C LEU A 27 5.64 -13.08 -3.01
N ALA A 28 5.70 -12.87 -4.33
CA ALA A 28 5.95 -13.95 -5.29
C ALA A 28 7.36 -14.57 -5.10
N ARG A 29 8.40 -13.76 -4.86
CA ARG A 29 9.75 -14.24 -4.52
C ARG A 29 9.79 -15.04 -3.22
N ALA A 30 8.91 -14.71 -2.29
CA ALA A 30 8.72 -15.47 -1.05
C ALA A 30 7.87 -16.74 -1.22
N GLY A 31 7.44 -17.09 -2.43
CA GLY A 31 6.70 -18.32 -2.74
C GLY A 31 5.17 -18.21 -2.65
N ALA A 32 4.60 -17.04 -2.39
CA ALA A 32 3.16 -16.87 -2.38
C ALA A 32 2.55 -16.95 -3.78
N SER A 33 1.32 -17.49 -3.88
CA SER A 33 0.45 -17.26 -5.03
C SER A 33 -0.13 -15.86 -4.94
N VAL A 34 0.12 -15.01 -5.93
CA VAL A 34 -0.22 -13.58 -5.86
C VAL A 34 -1.40 -13.24 -6.77
N ILE A 35 -2.35 -12.49 -6.20
CA ILE A 35 -3.48 -11.91 -6.93
C ILE A 35 -3.21 -10.41 -7.06
N LEU A 36 -3.12 -9.94 -8.29
CA LEU A 36 -3.04 -8.52 -8.61
C LEU A 36 -4.44 -7.94 -8.75
N ASN A 37 -4.58 -6.69 -8.34
CA ASN A 37 -5.76 -5.91 -8.68
C ASN A 37 -5.33 -4.60 -9.38
N GLY A 38 -6.08 -4.25 -10.38
CA GLY A 38 -5.97 -3.02 -11.15
C GLY A 38 -7.30 -2.68 -11.81
N ARG A 39 -7.39 -1.52 -12.47
CA ARG A 39 -8.64 -1.07 -13.12
C ARG A 39 -8.82 -1.62 -14.53
N SER A 40 -7.75 -2.12 -15.18
CA SER A 40 -7.82 -2.67 -16.53
C SER A 40 -7.07 -3.98 -16.66
N GLN A 41 -7.59 -4.87 -17.50
CA GLN A 41 -6.93 -6.15 -17.82
C GLN A 41 -5.55 -5.96 -18.45
N ASP A 42 -5.39 -4.93 -19.29
CA ASP A 42 -4.11 -4.66 -19.95
C ASP A 42 -3.00 -4.29 -18.95
N SER A 43 -3.31 -3.46 -17.95
CA SER A 43 -2.32 -3.12 -16.92
C SER A 43 -1.97 -4.33 -16.05
N ILE A 44 -2.94 -5.18 -15.76
CA ILE A 44 -2.75 -6.43 -15.02
C ILE A 44 -1.88 -7.39 -15.83
N ALA A 45 -2.17 -7.59 -17.12
CA ALA A 45 -1.39 -8.48 -17.97
C ALA A 45 0.09 -8.07 -18.06
N ARG A 46 0.36 -6.77 -18.21
CA ARG A 46 1.73 -6.24 -18.16
C ARG A 46 2.43 -6.50 -16.83
N ALA A 47 1.73 -6.26 -15.71
CA ALA A 47 2.27 -6.50 -14.38
C ALA A 47 2.56 -7.99 -14.10
N ILE A 48 1.68 -8.88 -14.55
CA ILE A 48 1.89 -10.34 -14.48
C ILE A 48 3.17 -10.72 -15.25
N ALA A 49 3.29 -10.27 -16.51
CA ALA A 49 4.48 -10.56 -17.33
C ALA A 49 5.77 -10.04 -16.67
N GLN A 50 5.73 -8.84 -16.08
CA GLN A 50 6.87 -8.27 -15.38
C GLN A 50 7.27 -9.11 -14.14
N ILE A 51 6.31 -9.56 -13.33
CA ILE A 51 6.59 -10.39 -12.16
C ILE A 51 7.14 -11.76 -12.62
N GLN A 52 6.54 -12.40 -13.61
CA GLN A 52 6.98 -13.70 -14.12
C GLN A 52 8.37 -13.66 -14.73
N SER A 53 8.74 -12.53 -15.36
CA SER A 53 10.10 -12.29 -15.84
C SER A 53 11.11 -12.13 -14.70
N ALA A 54 10.71 -11.53 -13.58
CA ALA A 54 11.58 -11.28 -12.42
C ALA A 54 11.67 -12.46 -11.45
N VAL A 55 10.68 -13.37 -11.48
CA VAL A 55 10.53 -14.49 -10.53
C VAL A 55 10.12 -15.74 -11.31
N ALA A 56 11.08 -16.62 -11.56
CA ALA A 56 10.83 -17.86 -12.30
C ALA A 56 9.80 -18.73 -11.55
N GLY A 57 8.78 -19.21 -12.26
CA GLY A 57 7.74 -20.06 -11.71
C GLY A 57 6.70 -19.35 -10.84
N ALA A 58 6.72 -18.01 -10.78
CA ALA A 58 5.76 -17.23 -9.99
C ALA A 58 4.31 -17.56 -10.39
N GLN A 59 3.50 -17.90 -9.39
CA GLN A 59 2.06 -18.10 -9.54
C GLN A 59 1.36 -16.75 -9.37
N VAL A 60 1.01 -16.11 -10.49
CA VAL A 60 0.42 -14.78 -10.49
C VAL A 60 -0.81 -14.76 -11.37
N ARG A 61 -1.90 -14.19 -10.87
CA ARG A 61 -3.13 -13.90 -11.60
C ARG A 61 -3.66 -12.53 -11.22
N GLY A 62 -4.72 -12.07 -11.85
CA GLY A 62 -5.23 -10.75 -11.51
C GLY A 62 -6.71 -10.57 -11.80
N VAL A 63 -7.32 -9.62 -11.11
CA VAL A 63 -8.73 -9.26 -11.23
C VAL A 63 -8.86 -7.76 -11.50
N ALA A 64 -9.47 -7.42 -12.62
CA ALA A 64 -9.81 -6.03 -12.94
C ALA A 64 -11.05 -5.61 -12.15
N ALA A 65 -10.87 -4.67 -11.24
CA ALA A 65 -11.96 -4.10 -10.45
C ALA A 65 -11.57 -2.69 -9.97
N ASP A 66 -12.47 -1.73 -10.06
CA ASP A 66 -12.30 -0.42 -9.45
C ASP A 66 -12.79 -0.47 -7.99
N LEU A 67 -11.88 -0.25 -7.06
CA LEU A 67 -12.18 -0.33 -5.62
C LEU A 67 -12.74 0.99 -5.05
N ALA A 68 -12.97 1.99 -5.90
CA ALA A 68 -13.58 3.25 -5.49
C ALA A 68 -15.02 3.07 -5.00
N ASP A 69 -15.69 1.99 -5.40
CA ASP A 69 -17.07 1.71 -4.99
C ASP A 69 -17.28 0.29 -4.43
N ALA A 70 -18.49 0.03 -3.96
CA ALA A 70 -18.85 -1.25 -3.37
C ALA A 70 -18.98 -2.37 -4.42
N ALA A 71 -19.38 -2.03 -5.65
CA ALA A 71 -19.57 -3.01 -6.72
C ALA A 71 -18.23 -3.61 -7.17
N GLY A 72 -17.20 -2.77 -7.34
CA GLY A 72 -15.85 -3.23 -7.65
C GLY A 72 -15.24 -4.11 -6.55
N ALA A 73 -15.45 -3.74 -5.28
CA ALA A 73 -15.02 -4.59 -4.16
C ALA A 73 -15.76 -5.93 -4.16
N ALA A 74 -17.08 -5.94 -4.42
CA ALA A 74 -17.86 -7.16 -4.51
C ALA A 74 -17.44 -8.06 -5.68
N ALA A 75 -17.12 -7.46 -6.85
CA ALA A 75 -16.62 -8.21 -8.00
C ALA A 75 -15.26 -8.88 -7.71
N LEU A 76 -14.35 -8.18 -7.04
CA LEU A 76 -13.05 -8.74 -6.62
C LEU A 76 -13.25 -9.91 -5.66
N VAL A 77 -14.10 -9.74 -4.66
CA VAL A 77 -14.42 -10.80 -3.67
C VAL A 77 -15.10 -12.01 -4.33
N ALA A 78 -16.00 -11.80 -5.29
CA ALA A 78 -16.65 -12.90 -6.01
C ALA A 78 -15.64 -13.71 -6.86
N ALA A 79 -14.66 -13.03 -7.46
CA ALA A 79 -13.61 -13.69 -8.23
C ALA A 79 -12.59 -14.43 -7.34
N GLU A 80 -12.28 -13.88 -6.18
CA GLU A 80 -11.28 -14.40 -5.25
C GLU A 80 -11.86 -14.41 -3.82
N PRO A 81 -12.65 -15.43 -3.47
CA PRO A 81 -13.43 -15.43 -2.23
C PRO A 81 -12.62 -15.62 -0.95
N ALA A 82 -11.38 -16.10 -1.05
CA ALA A 82 -10.53 -16.36 0.11
C ALA A 82 -9.05 -16.02 -0.19
N VAL A 83 -8.40 -15.35 0.75
CA VAL A 83 -6.96 -15.08 0.72
C VAL A 83 -6.37 -15.27 2.12
N ASP A 84 -5.08 -15.51 2.19
CA ASP A 84 -4.33 -15.60 3.44
C ASP A 84 -3.69 -14.27 3.82
N ILE A 85 -3.31 -13.47 2.81
CA ILE A 85 -2.65 -12.18 2.96
C ILE A 85 -3.45 -11.15 2.17
N LEU A 86 -3.82 -10.05 2.82
CA LEU A 86 -4.46 -8.88 2.21
C LEU A 86 -3.58 -7.66 2.40
N VAL A 87 -3.10 -7.08 1.29
CA VAL A 87 -2.40 -5.80 1.28
C VAL A 87 -3.31 -4.73 0.68
N ASN A 88 -3.88 -3.89 1.54
CA ASN A 88 -4.68 -2.73 1.17
C ASN A 88 -3.75 -1.59 0.75
N ASN A 89 -3.33 -1.61 -0.51
CA ASN A 89 -2.42 -0.62 -1.10
C ASN A 89 -3.16 0.41 -1.98
N ALA A 90 -4.42 0.17 -2.36
CA ALA A 90 -5.18 1.11 -3.18
C ALA A 90 -5.26 2.49 -2.52
N GLY A 91 -4.94 3.53 -3.30
CA GLY A 91 -4.98 4.90 -2.83
C GLY A 91 -4.72 5.91 -3.94
N ILE A 92 -5.23 7.11 -3.75
CA ILE A 92 -4.98 8.30 -4.55
C ILE A 92 -4.39 9.38 -3.66
N PHE A 93 -3.58 10.25 -4.24
CA PHE A 93 -2.96 11.39 -3.58
C PHE A 93 -2.81 12.55 -4.57
N GLY A 94 -2.61 13.74 -4.06
CA GLY A 94 -2.35 14.94 -4.86
C GLY A 94 -2.51 16.18 -3.99
N PRO A 95 -1.64 17.20 -4.17
CA PRO A 95 -1.78 18.48 -3.49
C PRO A 95 -2.97 19.25 -4.03
N GLN A 96 -3.66 19.96 -3.16
CA GLN A 96 -4.75 20.89 -3.50
C GLN A 96 -4.91 21.93 -2.38
N ASP A 97 -5.19 23.17 -2.75
CA ASP A 97 -5.51 24.22 -1.79
C ASP A 97 -6.78 23.85 -1.01
N PHE A 98 -6.71 23.92 0.32
CA PHE A 98 -7.81 23.53 1.21
C PHE A 98 -9.12 24.23 0.87
N PHE A 99 -9.06 25.52 0.55
CA PHE A 99 -10.25 26.33 0.27
C PHE A 99 -10.91 26.02 -1.08
N GLU A 100 -10.21 25.28 -1.93
CA GLU A 100 -10.71 24.87 -3.26
C GLU A 100 -11.07 23.39 -3.34
N ILE A 101 -10.93 22.63 -2.23
CA ILE A 101 -11.29 21.20 -2.22
C ILE A 101 -12.81 21.06 -2.07
N GLU A 102 -13.46 20.65 -3.16
CA GLU A 102 -14.89 20.36 -3.16
C GLU A 102 -15.21 19.10 -2.33
N ASP A 103 -16.42 19.03 -1.75
CA ASP A 103 -16.91 17.89 -0.98
C ASP A 103 -16.78 16.57 -1.75
N ALA A 104 -17.06 16.57 -3.05
CA ALA A 104 -16.92 15.41 -3.92
C ALA A 104 -15.47 14.86 -3.97
N THR A 105 -14.46 15.73 -3.85
CA THR A 105 -13.06 15.32 -3.75
C THR A 105 -12.80 14.62 -2.41
N TRP A 106 -13.28 15.17 -1.29
CA TRP A 106 -13.19 14.53 0.03
C TRP A 106 -13.83 13.16 0.02
N GLU A 107 -15.03 13.03 -0.52
CA GLU A 107 -15.76 11.77 -0.64
C GLU A 107 -14.99 10.76 -1.49
N ARG A 108 -14.45 11.18 -2.63
CA ARG A 108 -13.65 10.33 -3.52
C ARG A 108 -12.41 9.79 -2.80
N PHE A 109 -11.66 10.65 -2.12
CA PHE A 109 -10.48 10.23 -1.34
C PHE A 109 -10.85 9.25 -0.25
N TYR A 110 -11.95 9.49 0.45
CA TYR A 110 -12.46 8.58 1.47
C TYR A 110 -12.87 7.22 0.89
N GLN A 111 -13.61 7.21 -0.21
CA GLN A 111 -14.06 5.97 -0.85
C GLN A 111 -12.87 5.13 -1.34
N VAL A 112 -11.91 5.75 -2.02
CA VAL A 112 -10.75 5.05 -2.60
C VAL A 112 -9.76 4.62 -1.51
N ASN A 113 -9.36 5.54 -0.62
CA ASN A 113 -8.25 5.29 0.30
C ASN A 113 -8.69 4.54 1.57
N VAL A 114 -9.94 4.71 1.99
CA VAL A 114 -10.44 4.16 3.26
C VAL A 114 -11.40 3.01 3.02
N MET A 115 -12.50 3.27 2.31
CA MET A 115 -13.59 2.30 2.17
C MET A 115 -13.21 1.08 1.34
N SER A 116 -12.28 1.19 0.39
CA SER A 116 -11.72 0.04 -0.33
C SER A 116 -11.16 -1.01 0.65
N GLY A 117 -10.27 -0.57 1.55
CA GLY A 117 -9.65 -1.44 2.56
C GLY A 117 -10.64 -1.95 3.60
N VAL A 118 -11.63 -1.13 4.01
CA VAL A 118 -12.70 -1.55 4.92
C VAL A 118 -13.54 -2.67 4.33
N ARG A 119 -13.97 -2.53 3.05
CA ARG A 119 -14.81 -3.54 2.37
C ARG A 119 -14.10 -4.87 2.25
N LEU A 120 -12.85 -4.87 1.79
CA LEU A 120 -12.05 -6.08 1.61
C LEU A 120 -11.69 -6.72 2.96
N SER A 121 -11.25 -5.93 3.94
CA SER A 121 -10.92 -6.44 5.26
C SER A 121 -12.14 -7.05 5.96
N ARG A 122 -13.32 -6.43 5.82
CA ARG A 122 -14.58 -6.98 6.36
C ARG A 122 -14.90 -8.37 5.82
N HIS A 123 -14.59 -8.62 4.55
CA HIS A 123 -14.80 -9.92 3.92
C HIS A 123 -13.74 -10.93 4.34
N TYR A 124 -12.46 -10.61 4.08
CA TYR A 124 -11.39 -11.62 4.20
C TYR A 124 -10.99 -11.92 5.63
N LEU A 125 -11.07 -10.94 6.55
CA LEU A 125 -10.65 -11.11 7.93
C LEU A 125 -11.45 -12.23 8.63
N ARG A 126 -12.75 -12.37 8.36
CA ARG A 126 -13.58 -13.42 8.97
C ARG A 126 -13.00 -14.80 8.68
N GLY A 127 -12.76 -15.14 7.42
CA GLY A 127 -12.17 -16.42 7.04
C GLY A 127 -10.74 -16.62 7.55
N MET A 128 -9.96 -15.54 7.71
CA MET A 128 -8.65 -15.60 8.35
C MET A 128 -8.75 -15.96 9.84
N LEU A 129 -9.72 -15.38 10.56
CA LEU A 129 -10.01 -15.71 11.96
C LEU A 129 -10.43 -17.17 12.12
N ASP A 130 -11.34 -17.65 11.27
CA ASP A 130 -11.82 -19.04 11.30
C ASP A 130 -10.69 -20.06 11.08
N ARG A 131 -9.71 -19.72 10.22
CA ARG A 131 -8.52 -20.56 9.96
C ARG A 131 -7.39 -20.33 10.97
N ASN A 132 -7.56 -19.38 11.90
CA ASN A 132 -6.54 -18.95 12.87
C ASN A 132 -5.19 -18.56 12.22
N TRP A 133 -5.23 -18.03 11.01
CA TRP A 133 -4.06 -17.51 10.28
C TRP A 133 -4.47 -16.45 9.26
N GLY A 134 -3.77 -15.35 9.26
CA GLY A 134 -3.96 -14.29 8.28
C GLY A 134 -3.02 -13.12 8.49
N ARG A 135 -2.83 -12.34 7.42
CA ARG A 135 -2.05 -11.09 7.44
C ARG A 135 -2.84 -10.01 6.72
N VAL A 136 -3.14 -8.94 7.42
CA VAL A 136 -3.77 -7.74 6.84
C VAL A 136 -2.83 -6.57 7.00
N VAL A 137 -2.51 -5.91 5.89
CA VAL A 137 -1.64 -4.74 5.88
C VAL A 137 -2.37 -3.57 5.22
N PHE A 138 -2.36 -2.42 5.87
CA PHE A 138 -2.77 -1.15 5.26
C PHE A 138 -1.53 -0.36 4.88
N VAL A 139 -1.40 -0.01 3.60
CA VAL A 139 -0.35 0.90 3.13
C VAL A 139 -0.85 2.32 3.37
N SER A 140 -0.52 2.86 4.55
CA SER A 140 -0.85 4.23 4.93
C SER A 140 0.18 5.21 4.32
N SER A 141 0.72 6.11 5.10
CA SER A 141 1.74 7.09 4.75
C SER A 141 2.30 7.75 6.01
N GLU A 142 3.49 8.33 5.93
CA GLU A 142 3.98 9.31 6.90
C GLU A 142 2.98 10.46 7.09
N SER A 143 2.27 10.83 6.00
CA SER A 143 1.23 11.86 6.00
C SER A 143 -0.01 11.50 6.84
N GLY A 144 -0.10 10.28 7.34
CA GLY A 144 -1.12 9.91 8.34
C GLY A 144 -0.77 10.35 9.77
N LEU A 145 0.49 10.73 10.01
CA LEU A 145 1.01 11.25 11.28
C LEU A 145 1.43 12.72 11.14
N ASN A 146 2.23 13.03 10.11
CA ASN A 146 2.71 14.36 9.79
C ASN A 146 1.94 14.90 8.57
N ILE A 147 0.72 15.40 8.80
CA ILE A 147 -0.23 15.77 7.75
C ILE A 147 0.27 17.01 7.00
N PRO A 148 0.52 16.93 5.67
CA PRO A 148 0.94 18.09 4.90
C PRO A 148 -0.22 19.08 4.73
N ALA A 149 0.07 20.38 4.85
CA ALA A 149 -0.94 21.43 4.75
C ALA A 149 -1.62 21.50 3.37
N ASP A 150 -0.90 21.11 2.32
CA ASP A 150 -1.39 21.06 0.94
C ASP A 150 -2.07 19.73 0.57
N MET A 151 -2.16 18.77 1.50
CA MET A 151 -2.78 17.45 1.29
C MET A 151 -3.61 16.99 2.50
N ILE A 152 -4.37 17.91 3.13
CA ILE A 152 -5.15 17.60 4.35
C ILE A 152 -6.15 16.46 4.12
N HIS A 153 -6.87 16.48 3.00
CA HIS A 153 -7.83 15.44 2.61
C HIS A 153 -7.17 14.07 2.42
N TYR A 154 -5.94 14.01 1.89
CA TYR A 154 -5.15 12.80 1.81
C TYR A 154 -4.69 12.35 3.21
N GLY A 155 -4.08 13.24 4.00
CA GLY A 155 -3.58 12.95 5.34
C GLY A 155 -4.69 12.39 6.23
N MET A 156 -5.88 12.99 6.21
CA MET A 156 -7.07 12.49 6.92
C MET A 156 -7.36 11.03 6.58
N THR A 157 -7.33 10.66 5.28
CA THR A 157 -7.59 9.27 4.88
C THR A 157 -6.50 8.32 5.36
N LYS A 158 -5.24 8.76 5.40
CA LYS A 158 -4.11 7.95 5.86
C LYS A 158 -4.13 7.77 7.38
N THR A 159 -4.54 8.78 8.15
CA THR A 159 -4.82 8.68 9.59
C THR A 159 -5.99 7.70 9.84
N ALA A 160 -7.05 7.77 9.05
CA ALA A 160 -8.18 6.84 9.16
C ALA A 160 -7.75 5.37 8.97
N GLN A 161 -6.83 5.09 8.04
CA GLN A 161 -6.28 3.75 7.86
C GLN A 161 -5.53 3.25 9.11
N LEU A 162 -4.81 4.12 9.82
CA LEU A 162 -4.14 3.76 11.08
C LEU A 162 -5.16 3.35 12.16
N ALA A 163 -6.22 4.15 12.32
CA ALA A 163 -7.28 3.86 13.27
C ALA A 163 -7.99 2.52 12.96
N ILE A 164 -8.31 2.28 11.68
CA ILE A 164 -8.94 1.05 11.21
C ILE A 164 -8.02 -0.15 11.46
N SER A 165 -6.76 -0.06 11.04
CA SER A 165 -5.76 -1.12 11.23
C SER A 165 -5.65 -1.50 12.72
N ARG A 166 -5.50 -0.50 13.60
CA ARG A 166 -5.43 -0.73 15.05
C ARG A 166 -6.71 -1.35 15.61
N GLY A 167 -7.87 -0.90 15.16
CA GLY A 167 -9.17 -1.47 15.56
C GLY A 167 -9.32 -2.93 15.14
N LEU A 168 -8.97 -3.27 13.89
CA LEU A 168 -9.04 -4.64 13.37
C LEU A 168 -8.03 -5.57 14.06
N ALA A 169 -6.85 -5.08 14.45
CA ALA A 169 -5.90 -5.86 15.25
C ALA A 169 -6.50 -6.27 16.61
N LYS A 170 -7.29 -5.39 17.24
CA LYS A 170 -8.02 -5.73 18.48
C LYS A 170 -9.13 -6.76 18.25
N VAL A 171 -9.81 -6.71 17.10
CA VAL A 171 -10.80 -7.75 16.72
C VAL A 171 -10.12 -9.11 16.55
N ALA A 172 -8.88 -9.15 16.08
CA ALA A 172 -8.10 -10.38 15.90
C ALA A 172 -7.36 -10.85 17.17
N ALA A 173 -7.61 -10.23 18.32
CA ALA A 173 -6.92 -10.58 19.57
C ALA A 173 -7.07 -12.07 19.92
N GLY A 174 -5.98 -12.69 20.38
CA GLY A 174 -5.96 -14.11 20.79
C GLY A 174 -5.91 -15.10 19.62
N THR A 175 -5.72 -14.63 18.38
CA THR A 175 -5.61 -15.47 17.18
C THR A 175 -4.23 -15.41 16.53
N GLY A 176 -3.99 -16.28 15.54
CA GLY A 176 -2.79 -16.24 14.69
C GLY A 176 -2.83 -15.17 13.58
N VAL A 177 -3.83 -14.30 13.57
CA VAL A 177 -4.00 -13.22 12.57
C VAL A 177 -3.32 -11.94 13.06
N THR A 178 -2.56 -11.28 12.18
CA THR A 178 -1.98 -9.96 12.46
C THR A 178 -2.53 -8.90 11.51
N VAL A 179 -2.73 -7.69 12.05
CA VAL A 179 -3.15 -6.53 11.27
C VAL A 179 -2.22 -5.36 11.58
N ASN A 180 -1.57 -4.81 10.56
CA ASN A 180 -0.61 -3.73 10.71
C ASN A 180 -0.80 -2.65 9.65
N ALA A 181 -0.27 -1.47 9.90
CA ALA A 181 -0.10 -0.43 8.90
C ALA A 181 1.39 -0.24 8.60
N VAL A 182 1.73 -0.07 7.33
CA VAL A 182 3.05 0.38 6.88
C VAL A 182 2.91 1.81 6.38
N LEU A 183 3.83 2.68 6.80
CA LEU A 183 3.80 4.11 6.54
C LEU A 183 5.00 4.50 5.67
N PRO A 184 4.87 4.44 4.34
CA PRO A 184 5.90 4.97 3.46
C PRO A 184 6.05 6.48 3.62
N GLY A 185 7.28 6.97 3.51
CA GLY A 185 7.58 8.35 3.20
C GLY A 185 7.58 8.62 1.69
N PRO A 186 8.20 9.72 1.26
CA PRO A 186 8.41 9.99 -0.16
C PRO A 186 9.07 8.79 -0.83
N THR A 187 8.37 8.19 -1.79
CA THR A 187 8.80 6.96 -2.48
C THR A 187 8.76 7.19 -3.98
N LEU A 188 9.86 6.91 -4.67
CA LEU A 188 9.99 7.12 -6.11
C LEU A 188 9.23 6.03 -6.89
N SER A 189 7.89 6.09 -6.79
CA SER A 189 6.95 5.28 -7.56
C SER A 189 6.65 5.92 -8.92
N GLU A 190 6.00 5.20 -9.83
CA GLU A 190 5.56 5.76 -11.11
C GLU A 190 4.66 6.99 -10.91
N GLY A 191 3.73 6.96 -9.95
CA GLY A 191 2.86 8.11 -9.67
C GLY A 191 3.63 9.34 -9.18
N VAL A 192 4.68 9.16 -8.37
CA VAL A 192 5.56 10.27 -7.94
C VAL A 192 6.45 10.72 -9.09
N ARG A 193 6.95 9.82 -9.94
CA ARG A 193 7.69 10.17 -11.15
C ARG A 193 6.85 11.05 -12.09
N ASP A 194 5.59 10.66 -12.32
CA ASP A 194 4.66 11.42 -13.15
C ASP A 194 4.38 12.81 -12.55
N MET A 195 4.17 12.89 -11.23
CA MET A 195 3.96 14.17 -10.52
C MET A 195 5.18 15.11 -10.65
N LEU A 196 6.40 14.57 -10.62
CA LEU A 196 7.63 15.38 -10.67
C LEU A 196 8.15 15.65 -12.08
N LYS A 197 7.59 14.99 -13.11
CA LYS A 197 8.09 15.03 -14.48
C LYS A 197 8.19 16.44 -15.05
N ASP A 198 7.13 17.25 -14.87
CA ASP A 198 7.08 18.60 -15.42
C ASP A 198 8.06 19.53 -14.68
N ALA A 199 8.15 19.43 -13.36
CA ALA A 199 9.11 20.20 -12.55
C ALA A 199 10.55 19.83 -12.89
N ALA A 200 10.84 18.56 -13.10
CA ALA A 200 12.14 18.07 -13.54
C ALA A 200 12.52 18.64 -14.92
N ALA A 201 11.59 18.57 -15.88
CA ALA A 201 11.81 19.10 -17.23
C ALA A 201 12.04 20.62 -17.22
N GLN A 202 11.27 21.39 -16.46
CA GLN A 202 11.43 22.84 -16.32
C GLN A 202 12.75 23.26 -15.67
N SER A 203 13.25 22.46 -14.73
CA SER A 203 14.50 22.72 -14.03
C SER A 203 15.75 22.12 -14.73
N GLY A 204 15.57 21.36 -15.82
CA GLY A 204 16.65 20.65 -16.51
C GLY A 204 17.31 19.55 -15.68
N LYS A 205 16.62 19.04 -14.65
CA LYS A 205 17.10 17.98 -13.76
C LYS A 205 16.55 16.61 -14.16
N SER A 206 17.19 15.54 -13.67
CA SER A 206 16.58 14.20 -13.71
C SER A 206 15.38 14.13 -12.74
N VAL A 207 14.48 13.17 -12.94
CA VAL A 207 13.36 12.94 -12.01
C VAL A 207 13.88 12.52 -10.63
N GLU A 208 14.98 11.79 -10.58
CA GLU A 208 15.67 11.37 -9.36
C GLU A 208 16.22 12.57 -8.56
N ASP A 209 16.83 13.52 -9.25
CA ASP A 209 17.33 14.77 -8.62
C ASP A 209 16.16 15.64 -8.15
N ALA A 210 15.10 15.75 -8.95
CA ALA A 210 13.88 16.46 -8.58
C ALA A 210 13.20 15.82 -7.35
N ALA A 211 13.18 14.48 -7.26
CA ALA A 211 12.66 13.76 -6.10
C ALA A 211 13.52 14.00 -4.85
N THR A 212 14.83 14.02 -5.01
CA THR A 212 15.77 14.33 -3.90
C THR A 212 15.57 15.76 -3.41
N GLU A 213 15.44 16.72 -4.32
CA GLU A 213 15.16 18.11 -3.98
C GLU A 213 13.78 18.28 -3.31
N PHE A 214 12.77 17.61 -3.83
CA PHE A 214 11.44 17.57 -3.20
C PHE A 214 11.53 17.09 -1.74
N VAL A 215 12.26 16.00 -1.46
CA VAL A 215 12.44 15.52 -0.09
C VAL A 215 13.13 16.58 0.77
N ARG A 216 14.22 17.18 0.30
CA ARG A 216 14.99 18.17 1.06
C ARG A 216 14.21 19.45 1.36
N THR A 217 13.31 19.85 0.47
CA THR A 217 12.55 21.10 0.59
C THR A 217 11.17 20.91 1.23
N GLN A 218 10.46 19.86 0.87
CA GLN A 218 9.08 19.62 1.31
C GLN A 218 8.96 18.62 2.47
N ARG A 219 10.05 17.91 2.77
CA ARG A 219 10.16 16.95 3.89
C ARG A 219 11.49 17.13 4.60
N ALA A 220 11.75 18.38 5.02
CA ALA A 220 13.05 18.80 5.57
C ALA A 220 13.50 18.02 6.82
N SER A 221 12.57 17.40 7.56
CA SER A 221 12.85 16.49 8.67
C SER A 221 13.42 15.13 8.23
N SER A 222 13.36 14.77 6.93
CA SER A 222 13.89 13.51 6.45
C SER A 222 15.36 13.30 6.81
N ILE A 223 15.65 12.25 7.58
CA ILE A 223 17.02 11.86 7.90
C ILE A 223 17.70 11.24 6.68
N LEU A 224 16.95 10.49 5.87
CA LEU A 224 17.45 9.83 4.66
C LEU A 224 17.80 10.81 3.54
N GLN A 225 17.12 11.97 3.48
CA GLN A 225 17.33 13.07 2.52
C GLN A 225 17.21 12.66 1.04
N ARG A 226 16.54 11.58 0.75
CA ARG A 226 16.16 11.11 -0.60
C ARG A 226 14.82 10.40 -0.55
N ALA A 227 14.19 10.25 -1.70
CA ALA A 227 13.06 9.34 -1.81
C ALA A 227 13.51 7.88 -1.58
N ALA A 228 12.66 7.09 -0.96
CA ALA A 228 12.82 5.64 -0.90
C ALA A 228 12.53 5.02 -2.27
N SER A 229 13.05 3.83 -2.52
CA SER A 229 12.61 3.00 -3.63
C SER A 229 11.32 2.25 -3.26
N THR A 230 10.58 1.79 -4.25
CA THR A 230 9.40 0.94 -4.04
C THR A 230 9.78 -0.38 -3.37
N ASP A 231 10.97 -0.91 -3.64
CA ASP A 231 11.48 -2.15 -3.03
C ASP A 231 11.80 -1.97 -1.54
N GLU A 232 12.31 -0.82 -1.11
CA GLU A 232 12.56 -0.54 0.31
C GLU A 232 11.24 -0.59 1.11
N VAL A 233 10.16 -0.08 0.56
CA VAL A 233 8.82 -0.16 1.17
C VAL A 233 8.28 -1.59 1.11
N ALA A 234 8.39 -2.25 -0.05
CA ALA A 234 7.92 -3.62 -0.25
C ALA A 234 8.59 -4.61 0.71
N ASN A 235 9.87 -4.44 1.01
CA ASN A 235 10.60 -5.29 1.96
C ASN A 235 9.94 -5.31 3.35
N MET A 236 9.51 -4.16 3.86
CA MET A 236 8.78 -4.08 5.12
C MET A 236 7.41 -4.77 5.02
N ILE A 237 6.68 -4.54 3.92
CA ILE A 237 5.36 -5.16 3.71
C ILE A 237 5.50 -6.69 3.64
N VAL A 238 6.48 -7.22 2.91
CA VAL A 238 6.74 -8.67 2.84
C VAL A 238 7.11 -9.23 4.21
N TYR A 239 7.95 -8.51 4.98
CA TYR A 239 8.30 -8.93 6.33
C TYR A 239 7.07 -9.05 7.23
N VAL A 240 6.19 -8.04 7.28
CA VAL A 240 5.01 -8.09 8.16
C VAL A 240 3.94 -9.08 7.68
N CYS A 241 4.00 -9.51 6.42
CA CYS A 241 3.19 -10.62 5.89
C CYS A 241 3.75 -12.00 6.26
N SER A 242 4.97 -12.09 6.77
CA SER A 242 5.66 -13.33 7.02
C SER A 242 5.31 -13.97 8.38
N PRO A 243 5.59 -15.27 8.57
CA PRO A 243 5.52 -15.91 9.87
C PRO A 243 6.49 -15.31 10.90
N GLN A 244 7.61 -14.73 10.44
CA GLN A 244 8.64 -14.11 11.31
C GLN A 244 8.12 -12.86 12.03
N ALA A 245 7.08 -12.21 11.48
CA ALA A 245 6.43 -11.04 12.07
C ALA A 245 5.21 -11.40 12.96
N SER A 246 5.06 -12.65 13.41
CA SER A 246 3.88 -13.12 14.17
C SER A 246 3.65 -12.39 15.50
N ALA A 247 4.67 -11.78 16.07
CA ALA A 247 4.57 -10.96 17.28
C ALA A 247 4.30 -9.47 16.99
N THR A 248 4.19 -9.08 15.70
CA THR A 248 3.94 -7.68 15.30
C THR A 248 2.49 -7.56 14.84
N THR A 249 1.64 -6.93 15.65
CA THR A 249 0.24 -6.67 15.32
C THR A 249 -0.24 -5.36 15.93
N GLY A 250 -1.14 -4.66 15.25
CA GLY A 250 -1.64 -3.35 15.64
C GLY A 250 -0.57 -2.25 15.57
N ALA A 251 0.52 -2.46 14.88
CA ALA A 251 1.62 -1.52 14.74
C ALA A 251 1.43 -0.59 13.53
N ALA A 252 2.00 0.60 13.64
CA ALA A 252 2.21 1.57 12.57
C ALA A 252 3.72 1.60 12.27
N LEU A 253 4.14 0.90 11.21
CA LEU A 253 5.55 0.65 10.91
C LEU A 253 6.03 1.63 9.84
N ARG A 254 6.93 2.52 10.22
CA ARG A 254 7.45 3.56 9.34
C ARG A 254 8.52 3.04 8.39
N VAL A 255 8.42 3.41 7.11
CA VAL A 255 9.45 3.29 6.08
C VAL A 255 9.54 4.65 5.40
N ASP A 256 9.77 5.69 6.19
CA ASP A 256 9.60 7.10 5.84
C ASP A 256 10.92 7.86 5.76
N GLY A 257 12.04 7.19 5.98
CA GLY A 257 13.36 7.83 5.98
C GLY A 257 13.54 8.86 7.09
N GLY A 258 12.76 8.75 8.18
CA GLY A 258 12.80 9.66 9.31
C GLY A 258 12.09 11.00 9.05
N VAL A 259 11.06 11.01 8.20
CA VAL A 259 10.25 12.21 7.95
C VAL A 259 9.38 12.58 9.15
N VAL A 260 8.79 11.58 9.81
CA VAL A 260 8.05 11.81 11.06
C VAL A 260 9.04 12.05 12.19
N ASP A 261 9.05 13.28 12.70
CA ASP A 261 9.95 13.71 13.76
C ASP A 261 9.39 13.34 15.14
N ASP A 262 9.33 12.04 15.40
CA ASP A 262 8.88 11.45 16.65
C ASP A 262 9.69 10.19 16.95
N ILE A 263 9.88 9.91 18.25
CA ILE A 263 10.64 8.73 18.71
C ILE A 263 9.80 7.43 18.76
N VAL A 264 8.48 7.51 18.58
CA VAL A 264 7.53 6.39 18.64
C VAL A 264 6.70 6.29 17.37
#